data_10b3bbd3974580ee12981816d199413e
#
_entry.id   10b3bbd3974580ee12981816d199413e
#
_cell.length_a   1.000
_cell.length_b   1.000
_cell.length_c   1.000
_cell.angle_alpha   90.00
_cell.angle_beta   90.00
_cell.angle_gamma   90.00
#
_symmetry.space_group_name_H-M   'P 1'
#
loop_
_entity.id
_entity.type
_entity.pdbx_description
1 polymer ?
#
loop_
_entity_poly.entity_id
_entity_poly.type
_entity_poly.pdbx_seq_one_letter_code
_entity_poly.pdbx_strand_id
1 'polypeptide(L)'
;GNYVITEVGERHKKAVRGVPADVAWYAYACSQCGYCVDECDQFYGRGWESQSPRGKWYWLREYMEGRVDWDQQMVDTMLVCTTCELCNLRCSAALPIEPSWMKLRGELIHEKKKMTFPPFEMMAAALTDQGNIWAGYRKDRDAWFVLDPVITVHPDEVFFECFSQDESS
;
A
#
# COMPACT_ATOMS: atom_id res chain seq x y z
N GLY A 1 -16.57 29.09 -17.26
CA GLY A 1 -15.73 28.11 -16.80
C GLY A 1 -15.38 28.01 -15.34
N ASN A 2 -15.96 28.76 -14.37
CA ASN A 2 -15.58 28.69 -12.95
C ASN A 2 -16.30 27.58 -12.15
N TYR A 3 -17.26 26.90 -12.74
CA TYR A 3 -18.06 25.88 -12.02
C TYR A 3 -17.28 24.60 -11.67
N VAL A 4 -16.37 24.19 -12.52
CA VAL A 4 -15.63 22.93 -12.33
C VAL A 4 -14.64 23.02 -11.17
N ILE A 5 -14.03 24.20 -10.97
CA ILE A 5 -12.99 24.39 -9.95
C ILE A 5 -13.58 24.46 -8.53
N THR A 6 -14.76 25.08 -8.37
CA THR A 6 -15.42 25.19 -7.07
C THR A 6 -16.03 23.87 -6.61
N GLU A 7 -16.68 23.12 -7.49
CA GLU A 7 -17.21 21.79 -7.15
C GLU A 7 -16.11 20.76 -6.84
N VAL A 8 -15.01 20.78 -7.58
CA VAL A 8 -13.83 19.97 -7.29
C VAL A 8 -13.24 20.37 -5.94
N GLY A 9 -13.11 21.68 -5.66
CA GLY A 9 -12.59 22.18 -4.39
C GLY A 9 -13.42 21.78 -3.16
N GLU A 10 -14.74 21.71 -3.30
CA GLU A 10 -15.64 21.26 -2.21
C GLU A 10 -15.62 19.74 -2.01
N ARG A 11 -15.49 18.98 -3.08
CA ARG A 11 -15.37 17.50 -3.03
C ARG A 11 -14.08 17.03 -2.35
N HIS A 12 -13.02 17.84 -2.38
CA HIS A 12 -11.77 17.58 -1.69
C HIS A 12 -11.85 17.46 -0.17
N LYS A 13 -12.86 18.06 0.43
CA LYS A 13 -12.96 18.24 1.88
C LYS A 13 -13.73 17.12 2.58
N LYS A 14 -14.32 16.19 1.82
CA LYS A 14 -15.15 15.13 2.41
C LYS A 14 -14.70 13.76 1.93
N ALA A 15 -14.48 12.85 2.89
CA ALA A 15 -14.38 11.42 2.59
C ALA A 15 -15.69 10.96 1.93
N VAL A 16 -15.58 10.19 0.85
CA VAL A 16 -16.72 9.66 0.11
C VAL A 16 -16.82 8.16 0.34
N ARG A 17 -17.89 7.71 0.98
CA ARG A 17 -18.11 6.28 1.32
C ARG A 17 -16.93 5.61 2.05
N GLY A 18 -16.20 6.38 2.89
CA GLY A 18 -15.04 5.92 3.61
C GLY A 18 -13.74 5.89 2.79
N VAL A 19 -13.71 6.48 1.61
CA VAL A 19 -12.47 6.76 0.89
C VAL A 19 -11.88 8.05 1.41
N PRO A 20 -10.60 8.12 1.79
CA PRO A 20 -9.96 9.35 2.23
C PRO A 20 -10.12 10.47 1.20
N ALA A 21 -10.32 11.71 1.67
CA ALA A 21 -10.70 12.83 0.81
C ALA A 21 -9.68 13.13 -0.30
N ASP A 22 -8.38 13.01 -0.01
CA ASP A 22 -7.31 13.19 -0.98
C ASP A 22 -7.31 12.07 -2.04
N VAL A 23 -7.49 10.82 -1.61
CA VAL A 23 -7.58 9.67 -2.51
C VAL A 23 -8.80 9.75 -3.40
N ALA A 24 -9.95 10.18 -2.84
CA ALA A 24 -11.17 10.42 -3.61
C ALA A 24 -10.93 11.46 -4.72
N TRP A 25 -10.23 12.52 -4.37
CA TRP A 25 -9.89 13.55 -5.37
C TRP A 25 -8.98 13.00 -6.47
N TYR A 26 -7.92 12.27 -6.12
CA TYR A 26 -7.01 11.68 -7.11
C TYR A 26 -7.72 10.73 -8.04
N ALA A 27 -8.71 9.98 -7.55
CA ALA A 27 -9.53 9.13 -8.40
C ALA A 27 -10.27 9.91 -9.50
N TYR A 28 -10.78 11.11 -9.18
CA TYR A 28 -11.41 11.99 -10.17
C TYR A 28 -10.40 12.75 -11.03
N ALA A 29 -9.23 13.10 -10.49
CA ALA A 29 -8.18 13.79 -11.24
C ALA A 29 -7.48 12.87 -12.26
N CYS A 30 -7.59 11.55 -12.11
CA CYS A 30 -7.01 10.58 -13.01
C CYS A 30 -7.64 10.71 -14.41
N SER A 31 -6.80 11.07 -15.40
CA SER A 31 -7.23 11.24 -16.80
C SER A 31 -7.47 9.93 -17.55
N GLN A 32 -7.24 8.78 -16.91
CA GLN A 32 -7.39 7.44 -17.52
C GLN A 32 -6.48 7.20 -18.75
N CYS A 33 -5.34 7.88 -18.85
CA CYS A 33 -4.44 7.85 -20.02
C CYS A 33 -3.77 6.47 -20.25
N GLY A 34 -3.61 5.63 -19.23
CA GLY A 34 -3.10 4.27 -19.35
C GLY A 34 -1.59 4.08 -19.21
N TYR A 35 -0.78 5.14 -19.16
CA TYR A 35 0.69 4.98 -19.03
C TYR A 35 1.15 4.14 -17.84
N CYS A 36 0.39 4.16 -16.74
CA CYS A 36 0.67 3.33 -15.58
C CYS A 36 0.30 1.85 -15.76
N VAL A 37 -0.41 1.48 -16.83
CA VAL A 37 -0.76 0.08 -17.14
C VAL A 37 0.47 -0.65 -17.65
N ASP A 38 1.21 0.00 -18.55
CA ASP A 38 2.36 -0.59 -19.23
C ASP A 38 3.53 -0.91 -18.28
N GLU A 39 3.57 -0.30 -17.12
CA GLU A 39 4.62 -0.53 -16.12
C GLU A 39 4.14 -1.41 -14.94
N CYS A 40 2.90 -1.89 -14.99
CA CYS A 40 2.32 -2.59 -13.85
C CYS A 40 2.57 -4.10 -13.89
N ASP A 41 3.45 -4.61 -13.03
CA ASP A 41 3.73 -6.05 -12.91
C ASP A 41 2.47 -6.87 -12.62
N GLN A 42 1.52 -6.32 -11.85
CA GLN A 42 0.26 -7.00 -11.55
C GLN A 42 -0.62 -7.14 -12.79
N PHE A 43 -0.59 -6.17 -13.69
CA PHE A 43 -1.29 -6.27 -14.96
C PHE A 43 -0.68 -7.38 -15.83
N TYR A 44 0.64 -7.42 -15.98
CA TYR A 44 1.31 -8.47 -16.75
C TYR A 44 1.17 -9.87 -16.13
N GLY A 45 1.25 -9.95 -14.81
CA GLY A 45 1.12 -11.23 -14.12
C GLY A 45 -0.27 -11.84 -14.15
N ARG A 46 -1.33 -11.01 -14.16
CA ARG A 46 -2.72 -11.47 -14.07
C ARG A 46 -3.56 -11.25 -15.33
N GLY A 47 -3.11 -10.39 -16.24
CA GLY A 47 -3.78 -10.13 -17.52
C GLY A 47 -5.07 -9.30 -17.44
N TRP A 48 -5.40 -8.73 -16.29
CA TRP A 48 -6.62 -7.94 -16.10
C TRP A 48 -6.32 -6.50 -15.78
N GLU A 49 -6.96 -5.57 -16.50
CA GLU A 49 -6.73 -4.15 -16.28
C GLU A 49 -7.15 -3.67 -14.88
N SER A 50 -8.12 -4.31 -14.25
CA SER A 50 -8.51 -4.03 -12.85
C SER A 50 -7.33 -4.16 -11.88
N GLN A 51 -6.29 -4.93 -12.23
CA GLN A 51 -5.07 -5.04 -11.42
C GLN A 51 -4.14 -3.83 -11.58
N SER A 52 -4.29 -3.07 -12.68
CA SER A 52 -3.49 -1.87 -12.95
C SER A 52 -3.95 -0.66 -12.15
N PRO A 53 -3.10 0.37 -11.98
CA PRO A 53 -3.51 1.59 -11.31
C PRO A 53 -4.67 2.31 -12.01
N ARG A 54 -4.70 2.33 -13.35
CA ARG A 54 -5.83 2.91 -14.10
C ARG A 54 -7.15 2.21 -13.77
N GLY A 55 -7.17 0.90 -13.82
CA GLY A 55 -8.36 0.12 -13.50
C GLY A 55 -8.81 0.30 -12.06
N LYS A 56 -7.87 0.36 -11.11
CA LYS A 56 -8.16 0.64 -9.69
C LYS A 56 -8.78 2.03 -9.49
N TRP A 57 -8.27 3.07 -10.15
CA TRP A 57 -8.86 4.42 -10.10
C TRP A 57 -10.26 4.45 -10.69
N TYR A 58 -10.47 3.77 -11.82
CA TYR A 58 -11.79 3.65 -12.43
C TYR A 58 -12.78 2.99 -11.47
N TRP A 59 -12.40 1.82 -10.93
CA TRP A 59 -13.25 1.09 -9.98
C TRP A 59 -13.56 1.92 -8.73
N LEU A 60 -12.58 2.66 -8.22
CA LEU A 60 -12.78 3.50 -7.04
C LEU A 60 -13.80 4.62 -7.30
N ARG A 61 -13.83 5.19 -8.51
CA ARG A 61 -14.90 6.13 -8.91
C ARG A 61 -16.26 5.46 -8.91
N GLU A 62 -16.37 4.29 -9.52
CA GLU A 62 -17.62 3.52 -9.55
C GLU A 62 -18.12 3.23 -8.13
N TYR A 63 -17.21 2.90 -7.22
CA TYR A 63 -17.53 2.68 -5.81
C TYR A 63 -18.02 3.97 -5.13
N MET A 64 -17.32 5.08 -5.29
CA MET A 64 -17.70 6.36 -4.69
C MET A 64 -19.05 6.88 -5.20
N GLU A 65 -19.39 6.58 -6.44
CA GLU A 65 -20.66 6.95 -7.07
C GLU A 65 -21.80 5.95 -6.77
N GLY A 66 -21.51 4.89 -6.01
CA GLY A 66 -22.51 3.93 -5.55
C GLY A 66 -22.92 2.89 -6.59
N ARG A 67 -22.18 2.73 -7.68
CA ARG A 67 -22.47 1.73 -8.72
C ARG A 67 -21.92 0.34 -8.41
N VAL A 68 -20.89 0.25 -7.59
CA VAL A 68 -20.31 -0.99 -7.13
C VAL A 68 -20.02 -0.93 -5.63
N ASP A 69 -19.86 -2.09 -5.01
CA ASP A 69 -19.45 -2.24 -3.62
C ASP A 69 -18.16 -3.05 -3.48
N TRP A 70 -17.51 -2.98 -2.30
CA TRP A 70 -16.36 -3.81 -2.00
C TRP A 70 -16.75 -5.28 -1.97
N ASP A 71 -16.38 -5.99 -3.00
CA ASP A 71 -16.36 -7.45 -3.01
C ASP A 71 -14.97 -7.99 -2.66
N GLN A 72 -14.88 -9.30 -2.43
CA GLN A 72 -13.62 -9.95 -2.09
C GLN A 72 -12.57 -9.80 -3.20
N GLN A 73 -12.99 -9.92 -4.45
CA GLN A 73 -12.09 -9.81 -5.59
C GLN A 73 -11.42 -8.42 -5.66
N MET A 74 -12.18 -7.37 -5.37
CA MET A 74 -11.64 -6.02 -5.41
C MET A 74 -10.76 -5.70 -4.21
N VAL A 75 -11.11 -6.22 -3.03
CA VAL A 75 -10.24 -6.18 -1.84
C VAL A 75 -8.90 -6.85 -2.16
N ASP A 76 -8.91 -8.05 -2.69
CA ASP A 76 -7.70 -8.78 -3.07
C ASP A 76 -6.89 -8.02 -4.13
N THR A 77 -7.57 -7.41 -5.11
CA THR A 77 -6.94 -6.57 -6.13
C THR A 77 -6.18 -5.38 -5.52
N MET A 78 -6.73 -4.75 -4.48
CA MET A 78 -6.03 -3.67 -3.78
C MET A 78 -4.86 -4.19 -2.94
N LEU A 79 -5.00 -5.37 -2.32
CA LEU A 79 -3.98 -5.93 -1.42
C LEU A 79 -2.78 -6.54 -2.16
N VAL A 80 -2.92 -7.01 -3.39
CA VAL A 80 -1.80 -7.65 -4.12
C VAL A 80 -0.80 -6.68 -4.75
N CYS A 81 -1.04 -5.37 -4.74
CA CYS A 81 -0.08 -4.42 -5.29
C CYS A 81 1.28 -4.54 -4.59
N THR A 82 2.36 -4.66 -5.34
CA THR A 82 3.72 -4.88 -4.82
C THR A 82 4.42 -3.61 -4.33
N THR A 83 3.76 -2.47 -4.41
CA THR A 83 4.30 -1.16 -3.98
C THR A 83 5.62 -0.78 -4.67
N CYS A 84 5.80 -1.18 -5.93
CA CYS A 84 7.02 -0.91 -6.70
C CYS A 84 7.17 0.55 -7.18
N GLU A 85 6.14 1.39 -7.01
CA GLU A 85 6.08 2.83 -7.35
C GLU A 85 6.24 3.19 -8.83
N LEU A 86 6.48 2.25 -9.73
CA LEU A 86 6.65 2.53 -11.17
C LEU A 86 5.50 3.34 -11.76
N CYS A 87 4.29 3.12 -11.27
CA CYS A 87 3.12 3.89 -11.67
C CYS A 87 3.19 5.38 -11.31
N ASN A 88 3.85 5.74 -10.19
CA ASN A 88 4.07 7.13 -9.80
C ASN A 88 4.96 7.83 -10.82
N LEU A 89 6.04 7.16 -11.24
CA LEU A 89 7.01 7.69 -12.21
C LEU A 89 6.41 7.92 -13.60
N ARG A 90 5.45 7.08 -13.98
CA ARG A 90 4.79 7.14 -15.30
C ARG A 90 3.54 8.00 -15.36
N CYS A 91 3.06 8.46 -14.22
CA CYS A 91 1.82 9.24 -14.18
C CYS A 91 2.00 10.62 -14.81
N SER A 92 1.35 10.87 -15.96
CA SER A 92 1.37 12.17 -16.63
C SER A 92 0.74 13.30 -15.82
N ALA A 93 -0.15 12.96 -14.88
CA ALA A 93 -0.79 13.91 -13.97
C ALA A 93 -0.06 14.01 -12.61
N ALA A 94 1.09 13.35 -12.45
CA ALA A 94 1.89 13.32 -11.23
C ALA A 94 1.07 12.97 -9.96
N LEU A 95 0.12 12.04 -10.09
CA LEU A 95 -0.70 11.59 -8.96
C LEU A 95 0.13 10.70 -8.04
N PRO A 96 -0.01 10.83 -6.71
CA PRO A 96 0.62 9.93 -5.74
C PRO A 96 -0.14 8.60 -5.67
N ILE A 97 0.09 7.75 -6.66
CA ILE A 97 -0.71 6.53 -6.89
C ILE A 97 -0.45 5.50 -5.79
N GLU A 98 0.81 5.10 -5.60
CA GLU A 98 1.17 4.10 -4.59
C GLU A 98 0.83 4.59 -3.16
N PRO A 99 1.14 5.82 -2.73
CA PRO A 99 0.73 6.30 -1.42
C PRO A 99 -0.78 6.26 -1.19
N SER A 100 -1.57 6.46 -2.25
CA SER A 100 -3.02 6.35 -2.20
C SER A 100 -3.47 4.90 -1.94
N TRP A 101 -2.80 3.93 -2.56
CA TRP A 101 -3.09 2.51 -2.30
C TRP A 101 -2.74 2.12 -0.87
N MET A 102 -1.66 2.64 -0.31
CA MET A 102 -1.29 2.37 1.09
C MET A 102 -2.33 2.91 2.07
N LYS A 103 -2.86 4.11 1.84
CA LYS A 103 -3.98 4.65 2.63
C LYS A 103 -5.23 3.78 2.52
N LEU A 104 -5.62 3.40 1.30
CA LEU A 104 -6.79 2.52 1.09
C LEU A 104 -6.63 1.16 1.75
N ARG A 105 -5.43 0.57 1.71
CA ARG A 105 -5.14 -0.67 2.44
C ARG A 105 -5.31 -0.50 3.94
N GLY A 106 -4.81 0.59 4.50
CA GLY A 106 -5.02 0.93 5.90
C GLY A 106 -6.51 0.95 6.26
N GLU A 107 -7.32 1.67 5.48
CA GLU A 107 -8.78 1.72 5.66
C GLU A 107 -9.44 0.33 5.55
N LEU A 108 -9.06 -0.45 4.54
CA LEU A 108 -9.63 -1.78 4.32
C LEU A 108 -9.31 -2.75 5.47
N ILE A 109 -8.09 -2.70 5.99
CA ILE A 109 -7.61 -3.63 7.02
C ILE A 109 -8.09 -3.17 8.39
N HIS A 110 -7.86 -1.92 8.77
CA HIS A 110 -8.09 -1.42 10.13
C HIS A 110 -9.55 -1.05 10.37
N GLU A 111 -10.14 -0.24 9.50
CA GLU A 111 -11.49 0.28 9.69
C GLU A 111 -12.56 -0.72 9.22
N LYS A 112 -12.40 -1.26 8.02
CA LYS A 112 -13.41 -2.13 7.41
C LYS A 112 -13.24 -3.61 7.71
N LYS A 113 -12.13 -4.01 8.35
CA LYS A 113 -11.83 -5.42 8.69
C LYS A 113 -11.96 -6.36 7.50
N LYS A 114 -11.50 -5.90 6.34
CA LYS A 114 -11.61 -6.64 5.07
C LYS A 114 -10.41 -7.55 4.78
N MET A 115 -9.46 -7.66 5.69
CA MET A 115 -8.40 -8.65 5.55
C MET A 115 -9.00 -10.04 5.72
N THR A 116 -8.92 -10.85 4.68
CA THR A 116 -9.61 -12.13 4.58
C THR A 116 -8.68 -13.32 4.43
N PHE A 117 -7.38 -13.08 4.48
CA PHE A 117 -6.36 -14.12 4.39
C PHE A 117 -5.85 -14.45 5.79
N PRO A 118 -6.36 -15.52 6.44
CA PRO A 118 -6.00 -15.88 7.81
C PRO A 118 -4.49 -15.93 8.10
N PRO A 119 -3.62 -16.40 7.18
CA PRO A 119 -2.18 -16.35 7.40
C PRO A 119 -1.62 -14.94 7.66
N PHE A 120 -2.19 -13.88 7.09
CA PHE A 120 -1.75 -12.51 7.39
C PHE A 120 -2.10 -12.08 8.81
N GLU A 121 -3.24 -12.50 9.32
CA GLU A 121 -3.61 -12.24 10.72
C GLU A 121 -2.64 -12.95 11.67
N MET A 122 -2.28 -14.19 11.37
CA MET A 122 -1.29 -14.95 12.14
C MET A 122 0.08 -14.28 12.09
N MET A 123 0.52 -13.82 10.91
CA MET A 123 1.80 -13.09 10.75
C MET A 123 1.79 -11.76 11.50
N ALA A 124 0.70 -11.02 11.46
CA ALA A 124 0.55 -9.76 12.18
C ALA A 124 0.59 -9.98 13.70
N ALA A 125 -0.09 -11.01 14.20
CA ALA A 125 -0.03 -11.41 15.60
C ALA A 125 1.38 -11.83 16.01
N ALA A 126 2.04 -12.65 15.19
CA ALA A 126 3.42 -13.09 15.42
C ALA A 126 4.43 -11.93 15.45
N LEU A 127 4.27 -10.94 14.53
CA LEU A 127 5.07 -9.72 14.54
C LEU A 127 4.87 -8.91 15.81
N THR A 128 3.63 -8.77 16.26
CA THR A 128 3.30 -7.99 17.46
C THR A 128 3.88 -8.66 18.72
N ASP A 129 3.74 -9.97 18.81
CA ASP A 129 4.15 -10.74 20.00
C ASP A 129 5.67 -11.03 20.03
N GLN A 130 6.22 -11.57 18.95
CA GLN A 130 7.60 -12.05 18.89
C GLN A 130 8.55 -11.17 18.07
N GLY A 131 8.02 -10.19 17.32
CA GLY A 131 8.83 -9.33 16.45
C GLY A 131 9.34 -10.02 15.18
N ASN A 132 8.74 -11.15 14.78
CA ASN A 132 9.02 -11.81 13.51
C ASN A 132 7.79 -12.56 12.99
N ILE A 133 7.72 -12.75 11.67
CA ILE A 133 6.55 -13.35 10.99
C ILE A 133 6.41 -14.86 11.22
N TRP A 134 7.47 -15.52 11.67
CA TRP A 134 7.52 -16.98 11.87
C TRP A 134 7.18 -17.41 13.29
N ALA A 135 6.79 -16.48 14.14
CA ALA A 135 6.50 -16.71 15.55
C ALA A 135 7.65 -17.34 16.34
N GLY A 136 8.88 -17.27 15.83
CA GLY A 136 10.06 -17.72 16.56
C GLY A 136 10.29 -16.84 17.79
N TYR A 137 10.63 -17.46 18.91
CA TYR A 137 10.82 -16.72 20.16
C TYR A 137 11.91 -15.65 20.02
N ARG A 138 11.60 -14.44 20.48
CA ARG A 138 12.52 -13.30 20.43
C ARG A 138 13.87 -13.60 21.10
N LYS A 139 13.85 -14.38 22.18
CA LYS A 139 15.05 -14.80 22.94
C LYS A 139 15.98 -15.74 22.15
N ASP A 140 15.47 -16.44 21.14
CA ASP A 140 16.22 -17.43 20.35
C ASP A 140 16.67 -16.84 19.00
N ARG A 141 16.51 -15.52 18.80
CA ARG A 141 16.78 -14.85 17.51
C ARG A 141 18.24 -15.02 17.06
N ASP A 142 19.15 -15.02 17.98
CA ASP A 142 20.60 -15.11 17.80
C ASP A 142 21.15 -16.52 18.08
N ALA A 143 20.30 -17.51 18.37
CA ALA A 143 20.72 -18.89 18.65
C ALA A 143 21.49 -19.58 17.50
N TRP A 144 21.32 -19.07 16.26
CA TRP A 144 22.07 -19.52 15.08
C TRP A 144 23.47 -18.91 14.99
N PHE A 145 23.75 -17.85 15.76
CA PHE A 145 25.00 -17.12 15.73
C PHE A 145 25.95 -17.72 16.79
N VAL A 146 26.90 -18.51 16.34
CA VAL A 146 27.95 -19.01 17.18
C VAL A 146 29.02 -17.94 17.30
N LEU A 147 29.09 -17.27 18.44
CA LEU A 147 30.17 -16.33 18.73
C LEU A 147 31.50 -17.05 18.68
N ASP A 148 32.36 -16.66 17.75
CA ASP A 148 33.80 -16.94 17.89
C ASP A 148 34.25 -16.22 19.18
N PRO A 149 34.93 -16.92 20.14
CA PRO A 149 35.31 -16.33 21.42
C PRO A 149 36.22 -15.09 21.33
N VAL A 150 36.65 -14.74 20.11
CA VAL A 150 37.46 -13.54 19.82
C VAL A 150 36.58 -12.32 19.44
N ILE A 151 35.32 -12.52 19.11
CA ILE A 151 34.42 -11.40 18.69
C ILE A 151 33.48 -11.08 19.85
N THR A 152 33.79 -10.03 20.58
CA THR A 152 32.85 -9.42 21.54
C THR A 152 31.87 -8.55 20.78
N VAL A 153 30.69 -9.11 20.45
CA VAL A 153 29.60 -8.31 19.85
C VAL A 153 28.80 -7.70 21.00
N HIS A 154 28.83 -6.39 21.12
CA HIS A 154 27.92 -5.67 22.00
C HIS A 154 26.50 -5.71 21.37
N PRO A 155 25.51 -6.30 22.04
CA PRO A 155 24.16 -6.47 21.48
C PRO A 155 23.49 -5.18 21.05
N ASP A 156 23.91 -4.05 21.62
CA ASP A 156 23.33 -2.74 21.36
C ASP A 156 23.96 -2.01 20.15
N GLU A 157 25.10 -2.48 19.65
CA GLU A 157 25.81 -1.81 18.53
C GLU A 157 25.53 -2.46 17.16
N VAL A 158 25.17 -3.72 17.11
CA VAL A 158 25.06 -4.47 15.84
C VAL A 158 23.78 -4.15 15.06
N PHE A 159 22.76 -3.57 15.68
CA PHE A 159 21.46 -3.32 15.03
C PHE A 159 21.32 -1.93 14.42
N PHE A 160 22.20 -0.99 14.73
CA PHE A 160 22.08 0.38 14.23
C PHE A 160 22.95 0.71 13.01
N GLU A 161 24.02 -0.02 12.76
CA GLU A 161 24.90 0.25 11.60
C GLU A 161 24.34 -0.22 10.25
N CYS A 162 23.37 -1.13 10.21
CA CYS A 162 22.74 -1.54 8.95
C CYS A 162 21.73 -0.54 8.37
N PHE A 163 21.34 0.49 9.11
CA PHE A 163 20.33 1.47 8.69
C PHE A 163 20.75 2.94 8.80
N SER A 164 21.96 3.23 9.24
CA SER A 164 22.51 4.58 9.12
C SER A 164 23.15 4.73 7.73
N GLN A 165 22.35 4.99 6.71
CA GLN A 165 22.86 5.65 5.53
C GLN A 165 23.06 7.11 5.89
N ASP A 166 24.32 7.52 5.90
CA ASP A 166 24.74 8.89 6.10
C ASP A 166 23.96 9.85 5.21
N GLU A 167 23.09 10.66 5.82
CA GLU A 167 22.69 11.94 5.24
C GLU A 167 23.86 12.93 5.40
N SER A 168 24.89 12.82 4.57
CA SER A 168 25.89 13.87 4.39
C SER A 168 26.57 13.74 3.03
N SER A 169 25.95 14.31 2.01
CA SER A 169 26.63 14.96 0.85
C SER A 169 25.64 15.81 0.09
#